data_82cadf4124ed52d182b821188e3d0b31
#
_entry.id   82cadf4124ed52d182b821188e3d0b31
#
_cell.length_a   1.000
_cell.length_b   1.000
_cell.length_c   1.000
_cell.angle_alpha   90.00
_cell.angle_beta   90.00
_cell.angle_gamma   90.00
#
_symmetry.space_group_name_H-M   'P 1'
#
loop_
_entity.id
_entity.type
_entity.pdbx_description
1 polymer ?
#
loop_
_entity_poly.entity_id
_entity_poly.type
_entity_poly.pdbx_seq_one_letter_code
_entity_poly.pdbx_strand_id
1 'polypeptide(L)'
;MDLARVFRRRPFLTLVERQQIDAGLATARRHAAAPIGLIIDERSATDHAVRAEQLFREWDLPDAERRRAVLVYACAANRRFAVVGGEDIRRLAPPSFWETLHRDLARHFDEQRYCDGLFKAVAHVAIQLQRQFGPSSSGASSDAAPDAE
;
A
#
# COMPACT_ATOMS: atom_id res chain seq x y z
N MET A 1 -31.51 21.84 -12.42
CA MET A 1 -30.57 20.76 -12.50
C MET A 1 -29.20 21.24 -12.05
N ASP A 2 -28.55 20.41 -11.28
CA ASP A 2 -27.25 20.73 -10.77
C ASP A 2 -26.17 20.27 -11.75
N LEU A 3 -25.55 21.22 -12.42
CA LEU A 3 -24.52 20.90 -13.42
C LEU A 3 -23.29 20.25 -12.80
N ALA A 4 -23.01 20.51 -11.54
CA ALA A 4 -21.88 19.88 -10.88
C ALA A 4 -22.06 18.37 -10.78
N ARG A 5 -23.27 17.89 -10.79
CA ARG A 5 -23.53 16.44 -10.78
C ARG A 5 -23.22 15.81 -12.13
N VAL A 6 -23.41 16.56 -13.21
CA VAL A 6 -23.12 16.08 -14.55
C VAL A 6 -21.61 15.99 -14.79
N PHE A 7 -20.88 16.96 -14.27
CA PHE A 7 -19.44 17.07 -14.51
C PHE A 7 -18.57 16.67 -13.33
N ARG A 8 -19.16 16.00 -12.34
CA ARG A 8 -18.36 15.58 -11.18
C ARG A 8 -17.31 14.58 -11.63
N ARG A 9 -16.24 14.50 -10.85
CA ARG A 9 -15.19 13.55 -11.08
C ARG A 9 -15.71 12.12 -11.10
N ARG A 10 -15.02 11.29 -11.87
CA ARG A 10 -15.18 9.84 -11.76
C ARG A 10 -14.89 9.42 -10.33
N PRO A 11 -15.55 8.36 -9.84
CA PRO A 11 -15.19 7.85 -8.52
C PRO A 11 -13.72 7.47 -8.49
N PHE A 12 -13.11 7.61 -7.32
CA PHE A 12 -11.72 7.24 -7.15
C PHE A 12 -11.51 5.78 -7.52
N LEU A 13 -12.34 4.90 -6.98
CA LEU A 13 -12.37 3.48 -7.33
C LEU A 13 -13.81 3.04 -7.47
N THR A 14 -14.08 2.22 -8.47
CA THR A 14 -15.36 1.53 -8.56
C THR A 14 -15.36 0.36 -7.58
N LEU A 15 -16.53 -0.21 -7.35
CA LEU A 15 -16.63 -1.38 -6.49
C LEU A 15 -15.80 -2.54 -7.02
N VAL A 16 -15.85 -2.78 -8.34
CA VAL A 16 -15.07 -3.85 -8.96
C VAL A 16 -13.59 -3.61 -8.80
N GLU A 17 -13.15 -2.35 -9.01
CA GLU A 17 -11.75 -2.00 -8.84
C GLU A 17 -11.29 -2.20 -7.41
N ARG A 18 -12.12 -1.82 -6.43
CA ARG A 18 -11.79 -2.05 -5.02
C ARG A 18 -11.64 -3.53 -4.72
N GLN A 19 -12.50 -4.35 -5.29
CA GLN A 19 -12.40 -5.81 -5.12
C GLN A 19 -11.12 -6.36 -5.74
N GLN A 20 -10.73 -5.82 -6.89
CA GLN A 20 -9.48 -6.22 -7.55
C GLN A 20 -8.27 -5.87 -6.69
N ILE A 21 -8.26 -4.69 -6.11
CA ILE A 21 -7.17 -4.27 -5.23
C ILE A 21 -7.13 -5.13 -3.98
N ASP A 22 -8.27 -5.41 -3.37
CA ASP A 22 -8.33 -6.23 -2.16
C ASP A 22 -7.80 -7.64 -2.44
N ALA A 23 -8.14 -8.21 -3.59
CA ALA A 23 -7.64 -9.52 -3.99
C ALA A 23 -6.13 -9.49 -4.22
N GLY A 24 -5.63 -8.43 -4.87
CA GLY A 24 -4.21 -8.25 -5.09
C GLY A 24 -3.44 -8.09 -3.79
N LEU A 25 -4.00 -7.35 -2.85
CA LEU A 25 -3.40 -7.17 -1.53
C LEU A 25 -3.32 -8.50 -0.78
N ALA A 26 -4.39 -9.30 -0.83
CA ALA A 26 -4.41 -10.60 -0.19
C ALA A 26 -3.33 -11.51 -0.78
N THR A 27 -3.19 -11.50 -2.11
CA THR A 27 -2.14 -12.27 -2.78
C THR A 27 -0.75 -11.81 -2.36
N ALA A 28 -0.54 -10.49 -2.34
CA ALA A 28 0.74 -9.92 -1.94
C ALA A 28 1.10 -10.33 -0.52
N ARG A 29 0.14 -10.29 0.38
CA ARG A 29 0.35 -10.66 1.78
C ARG A 29 0.74 -12.12 1.95
N ARG A 30 0.22 -12.99 1.11
CA ARG A 30 0.56 -14.42 1.17
C ARG A 30 2.01 -14.67 0.79
N HIS A 31 2.59 -13.84 -0.04
CA HIS A 31 3.94 -14.05 -0.56
C HIS A 31 4.99 -13.19 0.11
N ALA A 32 4.59 -12.15 0.81
CA ALA A 32 5.54 -11.24 1.46
C ALA A 32 5.92 -11.75 2.84
N ALA A 33 7.16 -11.52 3.21
CA ALA A 33 7.67 -11.89 4.53
C ALA A 33 7.46 -10.80 5.57
N ALA A 34 6.75 -9.73 5.20
CA ALA A 34 6.53 -8.58 6.07
C ALA A 34 5.15 -7.99 5.80
N PRO A 35 4.59 -7.22 6.74
CA PRO A 35 3.25 -6.67 6.57
C PRO A 35 3.17 -5.64 5.44
N ILE A 36 2.13 -5.75 4.63
CA ILE A 36 1.78 -4.75 3.62
C ILE A 36 0.38 -4.25 3.97
N GLY A 37 0.25 -2.94 4.11
CA GLY A 37 -1.04 -2.33 4.36
C GLY A 37 -1.45 -1.42 3.22
N LEU A 38 -2.75 -1.33 2.99
CA LEU A 38 -3.32 -0.37 2.07
C LEU A 38 -4.54 0.24 2.74
N ILE A 39 -4.52 1.55 2.90
CA ILE A 39 -5.63 2.29 3.50
C ILE A 39 -6.06 3.38 2.54
N ILE A 40 -7.35 3.44 2.27
CA ILE A 40 -7.94 4.46 1.42
C ILE A 40 -8.94 5.23 2.25
N ASP A 41 -8.62 6.48 2.57
CA ASP A 41 -9.53 7.39 3.23
C ASP A 41 -10.40 8.09 2.19
N GLU A 42 -11.67 8.29 2.50
CA GLU A 42 -12.51 9.14 1.67
C GLU A 42 -12.02 10.58 1.74
N ARG A 43 -11.74 11.05 2.94
CA ARG A 43 -11.26 12.40 3.22
C ARG A 43 -10.28 12.36 4.36
N SER A 44 -9.45 13.39 4.43
CA SER A 44 -8.56 13.55 5.57
C SER A 44 -8.54 15.02 5.96
N ALA A 45 -8.63 15.28 7.26
CA ALA A 45 -8.55 16.64 7.79
C ALA A 45 -7.11 17.13 7.83
N THR A 46 -6.13 16.21 7.74
CA THR A 46 -4.73 16.55 7.78
C THR A 46 -4.09 16.25 6.43
N ASP A 47 -2.88 16.76 6.23
CA ASP A 47 -2.10 16.45 5.05
C ASP A 47 -1.95 14.93 4.88
N HIS A 48 -1.96 14.46 3.64
CA HIS A 48 -1.94 13.03 3.36
C HIS A 48 -0.68 12.35 3.91
N ALA A 49 0.47 13.02 3.86
CA ALA A 49 1.70 12.43 4.38
C ALA A 49 1.63 12.30 5.90
N VAL A 50 1.12 13.32 6.58
CA VAL A 50 0.95 13.29 8.04
C VAL A 50 -0.03 12.20 8.44
N ARG A 51 -1.14 12.09 7.71
CA ARG A 51 -2.14 11.07 7.98
C ARG A 51 -1.57 9.67 7.81
N ALA A 52 -0.80 9.45 6.74
CA ALA A 52 -0.18 8.15 6.49
C ALA A 52 0.78 7.76 7.62
N GLU A 53 1.60 8.71 8.08
CA GLU A 53 2.51 8.46 9.20
C GLU A 53 1.74 8.10 10.46
N GLN A 54 0.67 8.83 10.73
CA GLN A 54 -0.16 8.57 11.90
C GLN A 54 -0.75 7.16 11.84
N LEU A 55 -1.32 6.79 10.70
CA LEU A 55 -1.89 5.46 10.51
C LEU A 55 -0.85 4.36 10.64
N PHE A 56 0.35 4.62 10.15
CA PHE A 56 1.44 3.66 10.28
C PHE A 56 1.81 3.44 11.75
N ARG A 57 1.91 4.51 12.52
CA ARG A 57 2.23 4.41 13.95
C ARG A 57 1.14 3.70 14.74
N GLU A 58 -0.12 3.89 14.33
CA GLU A 58 -1.27 3.29 15.02
C GLU A 58 -1.59 1.86 14.55
N TRP A 59 -0.89 1.40 13.54
CA TRP A 59 -1.09 0.06 13.00
C TRP A 59 -0.68 -0.95 14.08
N ASP A 60 -1.60 -1.84 14.43
CA ASP A 60 -1.39 -2.80 15.52
C ASP A 60 -0.49 -3.94 15.07
N LEU A 61 0.81 -3.72 15.17
CA LEU A 61 1.83 -4.68 14.80
C LEU A 61 2.88 -4.77 15.89
N PRO A 62 3.45 -5.97 16.12
CA PRO A 62 4.64 -6.08 16.95
C PRO A 62 5.76 -5.21 16.39
N ASP A 63 6.63 -4.71 17.26
CA ASP A 63 7.70 -3.80 16.83
C ASP A 63 8.58 -4.39 15.74
N ALA A 64 8.95 -5.66 15.83
CA ALA A 64 9.79 -6.29 14.82
C ALA A 64 9.12 -6.31 13.45
N GLU A 65 7.81 -6.51 13.41
CA GLU A 65 7.06 -6.52 12.15
C GLU A 65 6.88 -5.11 11.63
N ARG A 66 6.63 -4.14 12.51
CA ARG A 66 6.49 -2.74 12.12
C ARG A 66 7.73 -2.24 11.40
N ARG A 67 8.90 -2.66 11.87
CA ARG A 67 10.17 -2.23 11.28
C ARG A 67 10.32 -2.66 9.83
N ARG A 68 9.62 -3.73 9.43
CA ARG A 68 9.67 -4.28 8.06
C ARG A 68 8.47 -3.88 7.22
N ALA A 69 7.44 -3.32 7.84
CA ALA A 69 6.15 -3.09 7.19
C ALA A 69 6.18 -1.91 6.22
N VAL A 70 5.29 -1.97 5.23
CA VAL A 70 5.07 -0.85 4.31
C VAL A 70 3.57 -0.59 4.24
N LEU A 71 3.20 0.67 4.39
CA LEU A 71 1.82 1.12 4.25
C LEU A 71 1.70 1.99 3.01
N VAL A 72 0.79 1.62 2.11
CA VAL A 72 0.40 2.47 0.99
C VAL A 72 -0.91 3.15 1.38
N TYR A 73 -0.92 4.46 1.28
CA TYR A 73 -2.05 5.28 1.70
C TYR A 73 -2.56 6.12 0.52
N ALA A 74 -3.86 6.24 0.41
CA ALA A 74 -4.47 7.15 -0.56
C ALA A 74 -5.65 7.85 0.06
N CYS A 75 -5.85 9.12 -0.32
CA CYS A 75 -7.02 9.89 0.07
C CYS A 75 -7.83 10.17 -1.19
N ALA A 76 -9.06 9.68 -1.21
CA ALA A 76 -9.90 9.74 -2.40
C ALA A 76 -10.29 11.17 -2.77
N ALA A 77 -10.67 11.98 -1.78
CA ALA A 77 -11.22 13.30 -2.04
C ALA A 77 -10.24 14.21 -2.78
N ASN A 78 -8.96 14.20 -2.40
CA ASN A 78 -7.97 15.08 -3.00
C ASN A 78 -7.00 14.36 -3.95
N ARG A 79 -7.20 13.07 -4.19
CA ARG A 79 -6.38 12.29 -5.13
C ARG A 79 -4.90 12.32 -4.75
N ARG A 80 -4.60 12.16 -3.46
CA ARG A 80 -3.24 12.15 -2.95
C ARG A 80 -2.89 10.76 -2.43
N PHE A 81 -1.62 10.47 -2.41
CA PHE A 81 -1.11 9.21 -1.89
C PHE A 81 0.14 9.45 -1.05
N ALA A 82 0.49 8.46 -0.25
CA ALA A 82 1.75 8.44 0.48
C ALA A 82 2.16 6.99 0.72
N VAL A 83 3.44 6.75 0.87
CA VAL A 83 3.95 5.43 1.21
C VAL A 83 4.85 5.59 2.42
N VAL A 84 4.62 4.75 3.44
CA VAL A 84 5.40 4.79 4.67
C VAL A 84 6.04 3.43 4.89
N GLY A 85 7.35 3.40 5.09
CA GLY A 85 8.07 2.18 5.39
C GLY A 85 8.65 2.21 6.79
N GLY A 86 8.73 1.04 7.42
CA GLY A 86 9.37 0.90 8.71
C GLY A 86 10.88 1.10 8.61
N GLU A 87 11.51 1.12 9.76
CA GLU A 87 12.93 1.45 9.85
C GLU A 87 13.82 0.48 9.06
N ASP A 88 13.55 -0.82 9.18
CA ASP A 88 14.39 -1.82 8.54
C ASP A 88 14.25 -1.79 7.02
N ILE A 89 13.03 -1.72 6.49
CA ILE A 89 12.87 -1.69 5.03
C ILE A 89 13.40 -0.38 4.45
N ARG A 90 13.28 0.73 5.16
CA ARG A 90 13.86 2.00 4.69
C ARG A 90 15.39 1.93 4.62
N ARG A 91 16.00 1.21 5.55
CA ARG A 91 17.46 1.07 5.59
C ARG A 91 17.97 0.09 4.53
N LEU A 92 17.21 -0.98 4.30
CA LEU A 92 17.67 -2.07 3.43
C LEU A 92 17.33 -1.88 1.97
N ALA A 93 16.17 -1.31 1.66
CA ALA A 93 15.79 -1.10 0.26
C ALA A 93 16.60 0.06 -0.33
N PRO A 94 17.02 -0.06 -1.59
CA PRO A 94 17.80 1.02 -2.20
C PRO A 94 16.92 2.25 -2.43
N PRO A 95 17.51 3.45 -2.42
CA PRO A 95 16.75 4.67 -2.71
C PRO A 95 15.97 4.61 -4.02
N SER A 96 16.51 3.92 -5.03
CA SER A 96 15.83 3.79 -6.31
C SER A 96 14.49 3.08 -6.21
N PHE A 97 14.34 2.17 -5.24
CA PHE A 97 13.05 1.51 -5.03
C PHE A 97 11.98 2.54 -4.65
N TRP A 98 12.29 3.38 -3.65
CA TRP A 98 11.33 4.38 -3.19
C TRP A 98 11.03 5.42 -4.26
N GLU A 99 12.05 5.85 -4.99
CA GLU A 99 11.89 6.83 -6.07
C GLU A 99 11.02 6.28 -7.19
N THR A 100 11.26 5.04 -7.61
CA THR A 100 10.48 4.41 -8.66
C THR A 100 9.04 4.22 -8.24
N LEU A 101 8.83 3.74 -7.01
CA LEU A 101 7.50 3.52 -6.47
C LEU A 101 6.70 4.82 -6.46
N HIS A 102 7.31 5.89 -5.95
CA HIS A 102 6.65 7.19 -5.88
C HIS A 102 6.34 7.74 -7.27
N ARG A 103 7.32 7.67 -8.17
CA ARG A 103 7.16 8.17 -9.53
C ARG A 103 6.05 7.44 -10.28
N ASP A 104 5.99 6.13 -10.14
CA ASP A 104 4.97 5.34 -10.83
C ASP A 104 3.58 5.63 -10.28
N LEU A 105 3.45 5.76 -8.95
CA LEU A 105 2.18 6.15 -8.35
C LEU A 105 1.76 7.53 -8.82
N ALA A 106 2.68 8.50 -8.83
CA ALA A 106 2.37 9.87 -9.25
C ALA A 106 1.90 9.89 -10.69
N ARG A 107 2.56 9.14 -11.57
CA ARG A 107 2.17 9.07 -12.98
C ARG A 107 0.78 8.49 -13.14
N HIS A 108 0.48 7.39 -12.46
CA HIS A 108 -0.84 6.78 -12.56
C HIS A 108 -1.93 7.71 -12.01
N PHE A 109 -1.64 8.40 -10.91
CA PHE A 109 -2.60 9.33 -10.34
C PHE A 109 -2.84 10.53 -11.26
N ASP A 110 -1.78 11.04 -11.89
CA ASP A 110 -1.91 12.13 -12.87
C ASP A 110 -2.77 11.72 -14.07
N GLU A 111 -2.69 10.46 -14.45
CA GLU A 111 -3.48 9.91 -15.56
C GLU A 111 -4.85 9.41 -15.11
N GLN A 112 -5.19 9.62 -13.84
CA GLN A 112 -6.46 9.16 -13.26
C GLN A 112 -6.64 7.64 -13.31
N ARG A 113 -5.53 6.91 -13.28
CA ARG A 113 -5.51 5.45 -13.28
C ARG A 113 -5.19 4.95 -11.88
N TYR A 114 -6.08 5.28 -10.95
CA TYR A 114 -5.85 5.04 -9.51
C TYR A 114 -5.77 3.56 -9.17
N CYS A 115 -6.66 2.77 -9.72
CA CYS A 115 -6.68 1.33 -9.46
C CYS A 115 -5.38 0.68 -9.92
N ASP A 116 -4.97 0.97 -11.15
CA ASP A 116 -3.73 0.41 -11.69
C ASP A 116 -2.53 0.84 -10.85
N GLY A 117 -2.51 2.11 -10.46
CA GLY A 117 -1.40 2.63 -9.66
C GLY A 117 -1.28 1.94 -8.33
N LEU A 118 -2.38 1.82 -7.62
CA LEU A 118 -2.38 1.19 -6.30
C LEU A 118 -2.09 -0.31 -6.38
N PHE A 119 -2.67 -0.98 -7.36
CA PHE A 119 -2.43 -2.41 -7.57
C PHE A 119 -0.95 -2.68 -7.84
N LYS A 120 -0.36 -1.90 -8.74
CA LYS A 120 1.06 -2.06 -9.08
C LYS A 120 1.97 -1.70 -7.92
N ALA A 121 1.58 -0.69 -7.14
CA ALA A 121 2.36 -0.30 -5.97
C ALA A 121 2.43 -1.44 -4.95
N VAL A 122 1.29 -2.06 -4.66
CA VAL A 122 1.24 -3.19 -3.73
C VAL A 122 2.10 -4.35 -4.23
N ALA A 123 2.02 -4.66 -5.53
CA ALA A 123 2.81 -5.73 -6.12
C ALA A 123 4.30 -5.42 -6.05
N HIS A 124 4.68 -4.18 -6.33
CA HIS A 124 6.08 -3.75 -6.29
C HIS A 124 6.64 -3.82 -4.87
N VAL A 125 5.84 -3.39 -3.90
CA VAL A 125 6.22 -3.49 -2.49
C VAL A 125 6.43 -4.95 -2.09
N ALA A 126 5.52 -5.84 -2.49
CA ALA A 126 5.62 -7.25 -2.14
C ALA A 126 6.92 -7.87 -2.67
N ILE A 127 7.28 -7.54 -3.91
CA ILE A 127 8.52 -8.03 -4.51
C ILE A 127 9.72 -7.53 -3.72
N GLN A 128 9.72 -6.26 -3.36
CA GLN A 128 10.85 -5.70 -2.62
C GLN A 128 10.99 -6.30 -1.23
N LEU A 129 9.87 -6.51 -0.54
CA LEU A 129 9.91 -7.14 0.77
C LEU A 129 10.44 -8.57 0.68
N GLN A 130 10.08 -9.27 -0.39
CA GLN A 130 10.59 -10.60 -0.63
C GLN A 130 12.11 -10.59 -0.84
N ARG A 131 12.60 -9.61 -1.59
CA ARG A 131 14.04 -9.44 -1.81
C ARG A 131 14.79 -9.18 -0.52
N GLN A 132 14.24 -8.37 0.37
CA GLN A 132 14.92 -7.97 1.58
C GLN A 132 14.81 -8.99 2.70
N PHE A 133 13.66 -9.66 2.82
CA PHE A 133 13.38 -10.52 3.96
C PHE A 133 13.08 -11.97 3.58
N GLY A 134 13.14 -12.29 2.29
CA GLY A 134 12.84 -13.62 1.80
C GLY A 134 11.35 -13.86 1.61
N PRO A 135 10.98 -15.06 1.14
CA PRO A 135 9.58 -15.39 0.93
C PRO A 135 8.85 -15.54 2.26
N SER A 136 7.52 -15.49 2.20
CA SER A 136 6.69 -15.65 3.39
C SER A 136 6.96 -16.99 4.07
N SER A 137 7.23 -16.96 5.37
CA SER A 137 7.47 -18.18 6.14
C SER A 137 6.20 -19.00 6.30
N SER A 138 5.04 -18.35 6.23
CA SER A 138 3.77 -19.08 6.35
C SER A 138 3.50 -19.96 5.15
N GLY A 139 4.11 -19.66 4.05
CA GLY A 139 4.01 -20.49 2.86
C GLY A 139 5.01 -21.58 2.86
N ALA A 140 6.02 -21.50 3.72
CA ALA A 140 7.06 -22.49 3.76
C ALA A 140 6.72 -23.52 4.83
N SER A 141 6.60 -23.52 5.49
CA SER A 141 6.49 -24.22 6.37
C SER A 141 5.84 -24.41 7.28
N SER A 142 6.19 -23.59 6.91
CA SER A 142 5.59 -23.62 7.51
C SER A 142 5.08 -23.93 7.90
N ASP A 143 5.31 -23.86 7.91
CA ASP A 143 4.78 -23.89 8.47
C ASP A 143 4.65 -24.07 9.01
N ALA A 144 5.03 -24.16 9.13
CA ALA A 144 4.80 -24.10 9.84
C ALA A 144 4.63 -23.92 10.40
N ALA A 145 4.91 -23.84 10.52
CA ALA A 145 4.48 -23.53 11.16
C ALA A 145 4.19 -23.22 11.53
N PRO A 146 4.38 -23.08 11.71
CA PRO A 146 3.86 -22.71 12.30
C PRO A 146 3.34 -22.54 12.52
N ASP A 147 3.78 -22.43 12.65
CA ASP A 147 3.09 -22.24 13.04
C ASP A 147 2.65 -22.02 13.18
N ALA A 148 3.09 -22.15 13.04
CA ALA A 148 2.52 -21.96 13.29
C ALA A 148 2.05 -21.85 13.47
N GLU A 149 2.24 -21.67 13.68
CA GLU A 149 1.67 -21.63 13.93
C GLU A 149 1.26 -21.57 14.17
#